data_25414c5da68cd43cd83e636b3b801664
#
_entry.id   25414c5da68cd43cd83e636b3b801664
#
_cell.length_a   1.000
_cell.length_b   1.000
_cell.length_c   1.000
_cell.angle_alpha   90.00
_cell.angle_beta   90.00
_cell.angle_gamma   90.00
#
_symmetry.space_group_name_H-M   'P 1'
#
loop_
_entity.id
_entity.type
_entity.pdbx_description
1 polymer ?
#
loop_
_entity_poly.entity_id
_entity_poly.type
_entity_poly.pdbx_seq_one_letter_code
_entity_poly.pdbx_strand_id
1 'polypeptide(L)'
;HLSPILTDVTGQGGVRIYHESFRRFVVESQPNTFNIRDILQPITEWLFKVGFFKSAKSYRFLLVLLRRQKKVNKVMELVTTEFISKSLEFGHTEMAIENNLEIAIEVASQHNNWVALSRLAELKRSLHTCFEEKLNDQLSYWETFTKVFGAELTTERLLFDGQPTLPAKLGLAVCALIGKAQHVAPWREYLSKESSEKVSDYSAPTANIGKNSCNTARKAC
;
A
#
# COMPACT_ATOMS: atom_id res chain seq x y z
N HIS A 1 -18.41 27.52 8.29
CA HIS A 1 -16.94 27.52 8.30
C HIS A 1 -16.42 26.31 9.10
N LEU A 2 -16.09 25.20 8.39
CA LEU A 2 -15.53 23.99 8.99
C LEU A 2 -13.98 23.93 8.84
N SER A 3 -13.35 24.97 8.27
CA SER A 3 -11.91 24.99 7.96
C SER A 3 -10.96 24.75 9.16
N PRO A 4 -11.30 25.10 10.42
CA PRO A 4 -10.43 24.75 11.54
C PRO A 4 -10.50 23.27 11.96
N ILE A 5 -11.49 22.51 11.45
CA ILE A 5 -11.72 21.11 11.82
C ILE A 5 -11.26 20.17 10.70
N LEU A 6 -11.28 20.67 9.46
CA LEU A 6 -10.92 19.92 8.26
C LEU A 6 -9.62 20.49 7.68
N THR A 7 -8.63 19.65 7.50
CA THR A 7 -7.41 19.98 6.75
C THR A 7 -7.46 19.37 5.37
N ASP A 8 -7.11 20.18 4.37
CA ASP A 8 -6.93 19.70 3.02
C ASP A 8 -5.65 18.84 2.95
N VAL A 9 -5.80 17.62 2.46
CA VAL A 9 -4.63 16.75 2.23
C VAL A 9 -4.04 17.20 0.89
N THR A 10 -3.03 18.07 0.98
CA THR A 10 -2.35 18.65 -0.17
C THR A 10 -1.93 17.57 -1.18
N GLY A 11 -2.38 17.72 -2.42
CA GLY A 11 -1.99 16.91 -3.57
C GLY A 11 -2.90 15.75 -3.93
N GLN A 12 -3.91 15.39 -3.11
CA GLN A 12 -4.77 14.24 -3.41
C GLN A 12 -6.29 14.52 -3.35
N GLY A 13 -6.69 15.77 -3.19
CA GLY A 13 -8.11 16.18 -3.20
C GLY A 13 -8.94 15.47 -2.13
N GLY A 14 -8.39 15.28 -0.95
CA GLY A 14 -9.07 14.70 0.22
C GLY A 14 -9.11 15.66 1.39
N VAL A 15 -10.06 15.46 2.29
CA VAL A 15 -10.22 16.24 3.51
C VAL A 15 -10.03 15.35 4.71
N ARG A 16 -9.18 15.73 5.66
CA ARG A 16 -8.93 15.00 6.90
C ARG A 16 -9.55 15.74 8.08
N ILE A 17 -10.16 15.01 9.00
CA ILE A 17 -10.59 15.56 10.28
C ILE A 17 -9.35 15.75 11.14
N TYR A 18 -9.02 17.01 11.43
CA TYR A 18 -7.83 17.37 12.21
C TYR A 18 -7.98 17.05 13.70
N HIS A 19 -9.19 17.17 14.26
CA HIS A 19 -9.39 17.07 15.71
C HIS A 19 -10.02 15.73 16.12
N GLU A 20 -9.30 14.92 16.90
CA GLU A 20 -9.75 13.61 17.37
C GLU A 20 -11.03 13.70 18.22
N SER A 21 -11.21 14.75 19.02
CA SER A 21 -12.45 14.96 19.78
C SER A 21 -13.67 15.18 18.88
N PHE A 22 -13.51 15.83 17.73
CA PHE A 22 -14.59 15.93 16.76
C PHE A 22 -14.90 14.60 16.10
N ARG A 23 -13.88 13.81 15.79
CA ARG A 23 -14.06 12.44 15.29
C ARG A 23 -14.81 11.58 16.28
N ARG A 24 -14.44 11.64 17.56
CA ARG A 24 -15.18 10.93 18.64
C ARG A 24 -16.60 11.43 18.77
N PHE A 25 -16.81 12.73 18.80
CA PHE A 25 -18.16 13.31 18.86
C PHE A 25 -19.03 12.81 17.71
N VAL A 26 -18.54 12.81 16.48
CA VAL A 26 -19.29 12.28 15.32
C VAL A 26 -19.62 10.79 15.50
N VAL A 27 -18.68 9.99 15.98
CA VAL A 27 -18.89 8.55 16.22
C VAL A 27 -19.88 8.30 17.35
N GLU A 28 -19.75 9.04 18.46
CA GLU A 28 -20.61 8.89 19.67
C GLU A 28 -22.02 9.49 19.48
N SER A 29 -22.14 10.53 18.63
CA SER A 29 -23.44 11.15 18.31
C SER A 29 -24.27 10.34 17.31
N GLN A 30 -23.72 9.26 16.74
CA GLN A 30 -24.47 8.41 15.83
C GLN A 30 -25.51 7.60 16.62
N PRO A 31 -26.79 7.66 16.26
CA PRO A 31 -27.78 6.80 16.89
C PRO A 31 -27.41 5.33 16.66
N ASN A 32 -27.59 4.47 17.67
CA ASN A 32 -27.31 3.03 17.66
C ASN A 32 -27.96 2.25 16.50
N THR A 33 -28.84 2.91 15.74
CA THR A 33 -29.51 2.38 14.55
C THR A 33 -28.75 2.58 13.25
N PHE A 34 -27.62 3.32 13.28
CA PHE A 34 -26.86 3.60 12.06
C PHE A 34 -26.10 2.33 11.62
N ASN A 35 -26.55 1.73 10.52
CA ASN A 35 -25.84 0.63 9.92
C ASN A 35 -24.65 1.18 9.10
N ILE A 36 -23.43 0.92 9.55
CA ILE A 36 -22.21 1.36 8.87
C ILE A 36 -22.17 0.95 7.40
N ARG A 37 -22.88 -0.13 7.04
CA ARG A 37 -22.98 -0.59 5.65
C ARG A 37 -23.69 0.42 4.76
N ASP A 38 -24.73 1.08 5.28
CA ASP A 38 -25.55 2.03 4.52
C ASP A 38 -24.74 3.30 4.19
N ILE A 39 -23.88 3.72 5.14
CA ILE A 39 -22.95 4.85 4.90
C ILE A 39 -21.87 4.49 3.89
N LEU A 40 -21.33 3.28 3.97
CA LEU A 40 -20.24 2.85 3.09
C LEU A 40 -20.71 2.49 1.67
N GLN A 41 -22.00 2.19 1.49
CA GLN A 41 -22.54 1.77 0.20
C GLN A 41 -22.34 2.82 -0.90
N PRO A 42 -22.74 4.11 -0.73
CA PRO A 42 -22.57 5.13 -1.77
C PRO A 42 -21.09 5.35 -2.12
N ILE A 43 -20.20 5.31 -1.11
CA ILE A 43 -18.75 5.46 -1.32
C ILE A 43 -18.22 4.29 -2.14
N THR A 44 -18.63 3.07 -1.81
CA THR A 44 -18.23 1.86 -2.52
C THR A 44 -18.70 1.89 -3.97
N GLU A 45 -19.94 2.30 -4.23
CA GLU A 45 -20.51 2.44 -5.57
C GLU A 45 -19.77 3.50 -6.39
N TRP A 46 -19.46 4.62 -5.78
CA TRP A 46 -18.66 5.66 -6.43
C TRP A 46 -17.27 5.14 -6.82
N LEU A 47 -16.56 4.44 -5.91
CA LEU A 47 -15.26 3.84 -6.21
C LEU A 47 -15.32 2.80 -7.32
N PHE A 48 -16.38 1.99 -7.39
CA PHE A 48 -16.61 1.09 -8.51
C PHE A 48 -16.80 1.84 -9.83
N LYS A 49 -17.57 2.93 -9.82
CA LYS A 49 -17.83 3.76 -11.01
C LYS A 49 -16.57 4.44 -11.53
N VAL A 50 -15.69 4.89 -10.64
CA VAL A 50 -14.39 5.46 -11.00
C VAL A 50 -13.47 4.40 -11.62
N GLY A 51 -13.60 3.14 -11.22
CA GLY A 51 -12.83 2.01 -11.74
C GLY A 51 -11.70 1.59 -10.82
N PHE A 52 -11.72 0.31 -10.44
CA PHE A 52 -10.79 -0.24 -9.43
C PHE A 52 -9.32 -0.02 -9.78
N PHE A 53 -8.88 -0.39 -10.97
CA PHE A 53 -7.48 -0.25 -11.37
C PHE A 53 -7.11 1.18 -11.79
N LYS A 54 -8.06 1.96 -12.32
CA LYS A 54 -7.78 3.27 -12.92
C LYS A 54 -7.38 4.34 -11.89
N SER A 55 -7.99 4.32 -10.71
CA SER A 55 -7.77 5.34 -9.69
C SER A 55 -6.99 4.77 -8.50
N ALA A 56 -5.94 5.47 -8.06
CA ALA A 56 -5.17 5.12 -6.86
C ALA A 56 -6.08 5.03 -5.61
N LYS A 57 -7.07 5.93 -5.49
CA LYS A 57 -8.05 5.91 -4.40
C LYS A 57 -8.93 4.66 -4.45
N SER A 58 -9.49 4.35 -5.63
CA SER A 58 -10.29 3.12 -5.81
C SER A 58 -9.47 1.88 -5.50
N TYR A 59 -8.26 1.80 -6.04
CA TYR A 59 -7.38 0.66 -5.88
C TYR A 59 -7.05 0.39 -4.40
N ARG A 60 -6.82 1.45 -3.62
CA ARG A 60 -6.46 1.30 -2.20
C ARG A 60 -7.64 1.05 -1.28
N PHE A 61 -8.77 1.69 -1.52
CA PHE A 61 -9.86 1.68 -0.54
C PHE A 61 -10.97 0.68 -0.85
N LEU A 62 -11.19 0.32 -2.12
CA LEU A 62 -12.36 -0.47 -2.50
C LEU A 62 -12.39 -1.86 -1.83
N LEU A 63 -11.27 -2.61 -1.83
CA LEU A 63 -11.23 -3.93 -1.18
C LEU A 63 -11.42 -3.83 0.34
N VAL A 64 -10.85 -2.81 0.99
CA VAL A 64 -11.07 -2.54 2.42
C VAL A 64 -12.54 -2.33 2.73
N LEU A 65 -13.24 -1.52 1.91
CA LEU A 65 -14.67 -1.25 2.09
C LEU A 65 -15.53 -2.49 1.83
N LEU A 66 -15.20 -3.27 0.80
CA LEU A 66 -15.88 -4.52 0.51
C LEU A 66 -15.73 -5.55 1.63
N ARG A 67 -14.51 -5.66 2.21
CA ARG A 67 -14.25 -6.49 3.39
C ARG A 67 -15.13 -6.05 4.57
N ARG A 68 -15.17 -4.75 4.89
CA ARG A 68 -16.01 -4.19 5.97
C ARG A 68 -17.50 -4.44 5.74
N GLN A 69 -17.94 -4.43 4.48
CA GLN A 69 -19.31 -4.74 4.09
C GLN A 69 -19.59 -6.24 3.98
N LYS A 70 -18.58 -7.10 4.20
CA LYS A 70 -18.65 -8.57 4.04
C LYS A 70 -19.08 -9.02 2.64
N LYS A 71 -18.70 -8.26 1.59
CA LYS A 71 -19.01 -8.55 0.17
C LYS A 71 -17.93 -9.45 -0.43
N VAL A 72 -17.80 -10.66 0.08
CA VAL A 72 -16.74 -11.63 -0.26
C VAL A 72 -16.64 -11.87 -1.76
N ASN A 73 -17.76 -12.17 -2.43
CA ASN A 73 -17.79 -12.47 -3.86
C ASN A 73 -17.20 -11.34 -4.69
N LYS A 74 -17.53 -10.08 -4.35
CA LYS A 74 -16.99 -8.91 -5.06
C LYS A 74 -15.48 -8.75 -4.89
N VAL A 75 -14.93 -9.12 -3.73
CA VAL A 75 -13.47 -9.14 -3.52
C VAL A 75 -12.84 -10.19 -4.43
N MET A 76 -13.40 -11.40 -4.50
CA MET A 76 -12.88 -12.50 -5.32
C MET A 76 -13.01 -12.25 -6.83
N GLU A 77 -14.03 -11.50 -7.26
CA GLU A 77 -14.23 -11.07 -8.65
C GLU A 77 -13.20 -10.02 -9.08
N LEU A 78 -12.74 -9.16 -8.18
CA LEU A 78 -11.72 -8.14 -8.48
C LEU A 78 -10.30 -8.72 -8.49
N VAL A 79 -10.01 -9.72 -7.62
CA VAL A 79 -8.68 -10.32 -7.50
C VAL A 79 -8.64 -11.65 -8.26
N THR A 80 -8.60 -11.56 -9.57
CA THR A 80 -8.50 -12.69 -10.51
C THR A 80 -7.04 -13.09 -10.75
N THR A 81 -6.81 -14.09 -11.63
CA THR A 81 -5.46 -14.48 -12.08
C THR A 81 -4.71 -13.36 -12.80
N GLU A 82 -5.44 -12.45 -13.44
CA GLU A 82 -4.87 -11.29 -14.16
C GLU A 82 -4.62 -10.08 -13.24
N PHE A 83 -4.84 -10.22 -11.93
CA PHE A 83 -4.80 -9.10 -10.99
C PHE A 83 -3.45 -8.38 -11.01
N ILE A 84 -2.34 -9.12 -10.98
CA ILE A 84 -0.99 -8.54 -10.97
C ILE A 84 -0.72 -7.81 -12.28
N SER A 85 -0.95 -8.45 -13.44
CA SER A 85 -0.69 -7.84 -14.74
C SER A 85 -1.51 -6.56 -14.95
N LYS A 86 -2.80 -6.57 -14.61
CA LYS A 86 -3.63 -5.36 -14.66
C LYS A 86 -3.16 -4.29 -13.69
N SER A 87 -2.73 -4.66 -12.49
CA SER A 87 -2.22 -3.70 -11.52
C SER A 87 -0.95 -3.00 -12.04
N LEU A 88 -0.04 -3.76 -12.64
CA LEU A 88 1.18 -3.22 -13.26
C LEU A 88 0.87 -2.36 -14.48
N GLU A 89 -0.09 -2.77 -15.33
CA GLU A 89 -0.54 -1.98 -16.48
C GLU A 89 -1.00 -0.57 -16.08
N PHE A 90 -1.66 -0.43 -14.93
CA PHE A 90 -2.10 0.85 -14.37
C PHE A 90 -1.08 1.50 -13.43
N GLY A 91 0.15 1.00 -13.36
CA GLY A 91 1.27 1.58 -12.58
C GLY A 91 1.11 1.50 -11.07
N HIS A 92 0.40 0.51 -10.56
CA HIS A 92 0.36 0.29 -9.12
C HIS A 92 1.67 -0.33 -8.63
N THR A 93 2.14 0.15 -7.49
CA THR A 93 3.41 -0.30 -6.90
C THR A 93 3.26 -1.68 -6.26
N GLU A 94 4.38 -2.41 -6.12
CA GLU A 94 4.43 -3.70 -5.44
C GLU A 94 3.70 -3.69 -4.10
N MET A 95 4.02 -2.72 -3.23
CA MET A 95 3.38 -2.58 -1.91
C MET A 95 1.86 -2.41 -2.00
N ALA A 96 1.35 -1.65 -2.99
CA ALA A 96 -0.09 -1.49 -3.17
C ALA A 96 -0.76 -2.77 -3.68
N ILE A 97 -0.08 -3.53 -4.53
CA ILE A 97 -0.53 -4.84 -5.03
C ILE A 97 -0.55 -5.85 -3.88
N GLU A 98 0.53 -5.92 -3.10
CA GLU A 98 0.66 -6.83 -1.97
C GLU A 98 -0.41 -6.57 -0.91
N ASN A 99 -0.64 -5.32 -0.51
CA ASN A 99 -1.69 -4.95 0.44
C ASN A 99 -3.08 -5.43 -0.02
N ASN A 100 -3.39 -5.32 -1.29
CA ASN A 100 -4.67 -5.80 -1.83
C ASN A 100 -4.75 -7.33 -1.87
N LEU A 101 -3.66 -8.03 -2.17
CA LEU A 101 -3.58 -9.49 -2.08
C LEU A 101 -3.78 -9.97 -0.64
N GLU A 102 -3.18 -9.29 0.34
CA GLU A 102 -3.35 -9.62 1.76
C GLU A 102 -4.80 -9.48 2.21
N ILE A 103 -5.50 -8.40 1.81
CA ILE A 103 -6.92 -8.23 2.09
C ILE A 103 -7.73 -9.39 1.49
N ALA A 104 -7.43 -9.78 0.25
CA ALA A 104 -8.14 -10.88 -0.41
C ALA A 104 -7.85 -12.24 0.27
N ILE A 105 -6.61 -12.49 0.67
CA ILE A 105 -6.19 -13.69 1.43
C ILE A 105 -6.93 -13.75 2.77
N GLU A 106 -6.98 -12.64 3.52
CA GLU A 106 -7.69 -12.56 4.78
C GLU A 106 -9.19 -12.87 4.59
N VAL A 107 -9.83 -12.27 3.58
CA VAL A 107 -11.24 -12.52 3.27
C VAL A 107 -11.48 -13.98 2.88
N ALA A 108 -10.62 -14.58 2.05
CA ALA A 108 -10.73 -15.98 1.65
C ALA A 108 -10.54 -16.93 2.84
N SER A 109 -9.59 -16.62 3.73
CA SER A 109 -9.32 -17.39 4.95
C SER A 109 -10.51 -17.37 5.90
N GLN A 110 -11.08 -16.18 6.19
CA GLN A 110 -12.24 -16.03 7.08
C GLN A 110 -13.48 -16.79 6.60
N HIS A 111 -13.56 -17.10 5.29
CA HIS A 111 -14.69 -17.81 4.69
C HIS A 111 -14.35 -19.24 4.26
N ASN A 112 -13.19 -19.77 4.67
CA ASN A 112 -12.71 -21.13 4.35
C ASN A 112 -12.70 -21.43 2.84
N ASN A 113 -12.45 -20.43 2.01
CA ASN A 113 -12.38 -20.59 0.55
C ASN A 113 -10.97 -21.06 0.13
N TRP A 114 -10.71 -22.36 0.27
CA TRP A 114 -9.41 -22.97 0.01
C TRP A 114 -8.92 -22.81 -1.44
N VAL A 115 -9.84 -22.85 -2.40
CA VAL A 115 -9.52 -22.66 -3.83
C VAL A 115 -9.03 -21.24 -4.07
N ALA A 116 -9.72 -20.24 -3.51
CA ALA A 116 -9.28 -18.86 -3.59
C ALA A 116 -7.93 -18.66 -2.87
N LEU A 117 -7.75 -19.26 -1.68
CA LEU A 117 -6.50 -19.16 -0.92
C LEU A 117 -5.31 -19.70 -1.71
N SER A 118 -5.44 -20.89 -2.33
CA SER A 118 -4.36 -21.47 -3.15
C SER A 118 -4.00 -20.55 -4.32
N ARG A 119 -5.00 -20.01 -5.03
CA ARG A 119 -4.79 -19.07 -6.12
C ARG A 119 -4.10 -17.77 -5.65
N LEU A 120 -4.56 -17.20 -4.53
CA LEU A 120 -4.00 -15.97 -3.98
C LEU A 120 -2.58 -16.14 -3.46
N ALA A 121 -2.25 -17.29 -2.86
CA ALA A 121 -0.90 -17.65 -2.45
C ALA A 121 0.05 -17.72 -3.66
N GLU A 122 -0.40 -18.32 -4.77
CA GLU A 122 0.38 -18.38 -6.00
C GLU A 122 0.56 -16.99 -6.62
N LEU A 123 -0.46 -16.13 -6.60
CA LEU A 123 -0.33 -14.75 -7.02
C LEU A 123 0.68 -13.98 -6.15
N LYS A 124 0.64 -14.16 -4.83
CA LYS A 124 1.61 -13.51 -3.94
C LYS A 124 3.05 -13.97 -4.23
N ARG A 125 3.25 -15.28 -4.44
CA ARG A 125 4.54 -15.84 -4.83
C ARG A 125 5.03 -15.25 -6.16
N SER A 126 4.15 -15.17 -7.17
CA SER A 126 4.47 -14.61 -8.48
C SER A 126 4.80 -13.12 -8.39
N LEU A 127 4.13 -12.35 -7.52
CA LEU A 127 4.44 -10.94 -7.28
C LEU A 127 5.88 -10.77 -6.81
N HIS A 128 6.30 -11.52 -5.78
CA HIS A 128 7.69 -11.46 -5.29
C HIS A 128 8.69 -11.79 -6.39
N THR A 129 8.45 -12.84 -7.17
CA THR A 129 9.34 -13.20 -8.29
C THR A 129 9.48 -12.07 -9.31
N CYS A 130 8.37 -11.35 -9.62
CA CYS A 130 8.40 -10.21 -10.56
C CYS A 130 9.24 -9.02 -10.04
N PHE A 131 9.33 -8.85 -8.72
CA PHE A 131 10.01 -7.69 -8.12
C PHE A 131 11.36 -8.01 -7.46
N GLU A 132 11.78 -9.28 -7.43
CA GLU A 132 13.14 -9.67 -7.04
C GLU A 132 14.22 -9.24 -8.06
N GLU A 133 13.80 -8.64 -9.18
CA GLU A 133 14.68 -8.16 -10.23
C GLU A 133 15.57 -6.99 -9.76
N LYS A 134 16.71 -6.83 -10.45
CA LYS A 134 17.68 -5.79 -10.12
C LYS A 134 17.06 -4.39 -10.27
N LEU A 135 17.55 -3.45 -9.46
CA LEU A 135 17.12 -2.03 -9.47
C LEU A 135 17.03 -1.42 -10.88
N ASN A 136 17.95 -1.79 -11.78
CA ASN A 136 17.96 -1.30 -13.15
C ASN A 136 16.75 -1.73 -13.96
N ASP A 137 16.27 -2.96 -13.75
CA ASP A 137 15.12 -3.49 -14.49
C ASP A 137 13.83 -2.81 -14.01
N GLN A 138 13.72 -2.59 -12.70
CA GLN A 138 12.64 -1.80 -12.12
C GLN A 138 12.64 -0.34 -12.61
N LEU A 139 13.82 0.27 -12.73
CA LEU A 139 13.95 1.62 -13.25
C LEU A 139 13.54 1.71 -14.74
N SER A 140 13.89 0.71 -15.56
CA SER A 140 13.47 0.61 -16.96
C SER A 140 11.95 0.52 -17.10
N TYR A 141 11.29 -0.22 -16.19
CA TYR A 141 9.83 -0.23 -16.13
C TYR A 141 9.26 1.18 -15.88
N TRP A 142 9.77 1.89 -14.86
CA TRP A 142 9.30 3.23 -14.54
C TRP A 142 9.63 4.27 -15.60
N GLU A 143 10.75 4.12 -16.30
CA GLU A 143 11.12 4.95 -17.45
C GLU A 143 10.11 4.77 -18.60
N THR A 144 9.78 3.52 -18.93
CA THR A 144 8.77 3.20 -19.93
C THR A 144 7.39 3.69 -19.51
N PHE A 145 7.01 3.47 -18.26
CA PHE A 145 5.76 3.95 -17.70
C PHE A 145 5.62 5.46 -17.81
N THR A 146 6.67 6.22 -17.43
CA THR A 146 6.69 7.68 -17.51
C THR A 146 6.59 8.16 -18.96
N LYS A 147 7.23 7.47 -19.92
CA LYS A 147 7.13 7.81 -21.35
C LYS A 147 5.73 7.58 -21.92
N VAL A 148 5.05 6.53 -21.51
CA VAL A 148 3.72 6.13 -22.02
C VAL A 148 2.61 6.92 -21.37
N PHE A 149 2.63 7.07 -20.05
CA PHE A 149 1.53 7.64 -19.27
C PHE A 149 1.77 9.07 -18.80
N GLY A 150 3.01 9.56 -18.94
CA GLY A 150 3.39 10.91 -18.55
C GLY A 150 3.87 11.05 -17.11
N ALA A 151 4.54 12.16 -16.84
CA ALA A 151 5.16 12.44 -15.54
C ALA A 151 4.11 12.69 -14.44
N GLU A 152 2.95 13.25 -14.78
CA GLU A 152 1.88 13.55 -13.83
C GLU A 152 1.33 12.27 -13.20
N LEU A 153 0.94 11.28 -14.03
CA LEU A 153 0.46 10.00 -13.51
C LEU A 153 1.55 9.24 -12.75
N THR A 154 2.80 9.31 -13.22
CA THR A 154 3.92 8.73 -12.50
C THR A 154 4.06 9.32 -11.10
N THR A 155 3.97 10.66 -10.97
CA THR A 155 4.02 11.36 -9.68
C THR A 155 2.87 10.94 -8.75
N GLU A 156 1.67 10.77 -9.30
CA GLU A 156 0.51 10.29 -8.54
C GLU A 156 0.75 8.89 -7.94
N ARG A 157 1.52 8.04 -8.64
CA ARG A 157 1.84 6.69 -8.16
C ARG A 157 2.95 6.65 -7.12
N LEU A 158 3.83 7.64 -7.10
CA LEU A 158 4.97 7.69 -6.17
C LEU A 158 4.57 7.96 -4.73
N LEU A 159 3.49 8.68 -4.50
CA LEU A 159 2.99 8.99 -3.16
C LEU A 159 1.59 8.45 -2.96
N PHE A 160 1.35 7.98 -1.76
CA PHE A 160 0.00 7.72 -1.29
C PHE A 160 -0.20 8.28 0.12
N ASP A 161 -1.19 9.16 0.28
CA ASP A 161 -1.45 9.88 1.55
C ASP A 161 -0.19 10.55 2.11
N GLY A 162 0.63 11.14 1.22
CA GLY A 162 1.91 11.77 1.54
C GLY A 162 3.04 10.79 1.89
N GLN A 163 2.81 9.47 1.78
CA GLN A 163 3.82 8.46 2.07
C GLN A 163 4.42 7.87 0.78
N PRO A 164 5.74 7.69 0.73
CA PRO A 164 6.42 7.03 -0.38
C PRO A 164 5.94 5.59 -0.61
N THR A 165 5.60 5.26 -1.85
CA THR A 165 5.09 3.94 -2.26
C THR A 165 6.18 2.98 -2.75
N LEU A 166 7.36 3.49 -3.09
CA LEU A 166 8.50 2.71 -3.55
C LEU A 166 9.62 2.67 -2.50
N PRO A 167 10.57 1.73 -2.60
CA PRO A 167 11.83 1.81 -1.87
C PRO A 167 12.54 3.14 -2.14
N ALA A 168 13.24 3.69 -1.14
CA ALA A 168 13.80 5.05 -1.23
C ALA A 168 14.71 5.25 -2.46
N LYS A 169 15.64 4.33 -2.69
CA LYS A 169 16.57 4.40 -3.83
C LYS A 169 15.87 4.40 -5.20
N LEU A 170 14.87 3.52 -5.37
CA LEU A 170 14.10 3.46 -6.61
C LEU A 170 13.25 4.72 -6.76
N GLY A 171 12.58 5.16 -5.70
CA GLY A 171 11.78 6.37 -5.72
C GLY A 171 12.56 7.61 -6.09
N LEU A 172 13.79 7.79 -5.55
CA LEU A 172 14.69 8.87 -5.93
C LEU A 172 15.11 8.81 -7.40
N ALA A 173 15.40 7.61 -7.92
CA ALA A 173 15.72 7.43 -9.33
C ALA A 173 14.53 7.81 -10.24
N VAL A 174 13.30 7.43 -9.85
CA VAL A 174 12.08 7.82 -10.60
C VAL A 174 11.81 9.31 -10.47
N CYS A 175 12.05 9.93 -9.32
CA CYS A 175 12.00 11.40 -9.18
C CYS A 175 12.94 12.10 -10.17
N ALA A 176 14.14 11.54 -10.40
CA ALA A 176 15.07 12.08 -11.41
C ALA A 176 14.51 11.98 -12.84
N LEU A 177 13.80 10.90 -13.17
CA LEU A 177 13.13 10.76 -14.47
C LEU A 177 12.01 11.82 -14.64
N ILE A 178 11.19 12.02 -13.61
CA ILE A 178 10.14 13.03 -13.61
C ILE A 178 10.73 14.45 -13.75
N GLY A 179 11.83 14.74 -13.03
CA GLY A 179 12.53 16.01 -13.11
C GLY A 179 13.11 16.29 -14.51
N LYS A 180 13.60 15.27 -15.23
CA LYS A 180 14.00 15.40 -16.64
C LYS A 180 12.84 15.80 -17.55
N ALA A 181 11.63 15.37 -17.23
CA ALA A 181 10.40 15.77 -17.92
C ALA A 181 9.87 17.15 -17.47
N GLN A 182 10.65 17.92 -16.71
CA GLN A 182 10.29 19.25 -16.17
C GLN A 182 9.01 19.25 -15.32
N HIS A 183 8.70 18.14 -14.68
CA HIS A 183 7.56 18.01 -13.79
C HIS A 183 7.99 17.98 -12.32
N VAL A 184 7.09 18.38 -11.42
CA VAL A 184 7.38 18.39 -9.98
C VAL A 184 7.36 16.96 -9.45
N ALA A 185 8.48 16.55 -8.83
CA ALA A 185 8.63 15.23 -8.26
C ALA A 185 8.70 15.30 -6.71
N PRO A 186 8.26 14.26 -5.99
CA PRO A 186 8.22 14.23 -4.51
C PRO A 186 9.58 13.88 -3.89
N TRP A 187 10.60 14.67 -4.18
CA TRP A 187 11.96 14.49 -3.66
C TRP A 187 12.05 14.46 -2.15
N ARG A 188 11.32 15.38 -1.50
CA ARG A 188 11.40 15.58 -0.06
C ARG A 188 10.98 14.35 0.72
N GLU A 189 9.91 13.72 0.29
CA GLU A 189 9.32 12.54 0.90
C GLU A 189 10.28 11.34 0.78
N TYR A 190 10.90 11.17 -0.39
CA TYR A 190 11.85 10.09 -0.63
C TYR A 190 13.20 10.30 0.06
N LEU A 191 13.71 11.53 0.15
CA LEU A 191 14.92 11.83 0.91
C LEU A 191 14.72 11.59 2.40
N SER A 192 13.56 11.95 2.94
CA SER A 192 13.21 11.67 4.33
C SER A 192 13.14 10.16 4.61
N LYS A 193 12.57 9.38 3.70
CA LYS A 193 12.52 7.91 3.79
C LYS A 193 13.92 7.29 3.73
N GLU A 194 14.78 7.71 2.82
CA GLU A 194 16.15 7.22 2.73
C GLU A 194 16.94 7.45 4.03
N SER A 195 16.75 8.62 4.65
CA SER A 195 17.39 8.94 5.93
C SER A 195 16.92 8.00 7.04
N SER A 196 15.64 7.66 7.09
CA SER A 196 15.09 6.75 8.11
C SER A 196 15.51 5.29 7.88
N GLU A 197 15.61 4.82 6.63
CA GLU A 197 16.11 3.49 6.29
C GLU A 197 17.57 3.31 6.73
N LYS A 198 18.43 4.30 6.49
CA LYS A 198 19.84 4.26 6.94
C LYS A 198 19.99 4.20 8.47
N VAL A 199 19.14 4.88 9.23
CA VAL A 199 19.17 4.84 10.70
C VAL A 199 18.75 3.46 11.22
N SER A 200 17.81 2.79 10.59
CA SER A 200 17.38 1.43 10.99
C SER A 200 18.46 0.38 10.78
N ASP A 201 19.26 0.50 9.73
CA ASP A 201 20.38 -0.42 9.44
C ASP A 201 21.50 -0.31 10.48
N TYR A 202 21.69 0.88 11.10
CA TYR A 202 22.69 1.08 12.16
C TYR A 202 22.19 0.69 13.56
N SER A 203 20.90 0.49 13.75
CA SER A 203 20.29 0.13 15.02
C SER A 203 20.01 -1.35 15.22
N ALA A 204 20.45 -2.22 14.30
CA ALA A 204 20.40 -3.66 14.50
C ALA A 204 21.38 -4.05 15.63
N PRO A 205 20.91 -4.64 16.75
CA PRO A 205 21.75 -4.90 17.90
C PRO A 205 22.78 -5.97 17.56
N THR A 206 24.05 -5.62 17.68
CA THR A 206 25.15 -6.56 17.90
C THR A 206 24.94 -7.24 19.26
N ALA A 207 24.05 -8.21 19.33
CA ALA A 207 23.82 -9.01 20.51
C ALA A 207 23.86 -10.48 20.13
N ASN A 208 25.04 -11.03 20.19
CA ASN A 208 25.35 -12.35 20.75
C ASN A 208 26.71 -12.87 20.25
N ILE A 209 27.76 -12.24 20.74
CA ILE A 209 29.06 -12.93 20.78
C ILE A 209 29.36 -13.19 22.26
N GLY A 210 29.37 -14.45 22.63
CA GLY A 210 30.13 -14.94 23.77
C GLY A 210 29.38 -15.11 25.07
N LYS A 211 28.85 -16.28 25.29
CA LYS A 211 28.96 -17.01 26.57
C LYS A 211 28.56 -18.50 26.36
N ASN A 212 29.36 -19.24 25.67
CA ASN A 212 29.41 -20.68 25.82
C ASN A 212 30.88 -21.09 25.88
N SER A 213 31.42 -20.98 27.08
CA SER A 213 32.71 -21.58 27.41
C SER A 213 32.67 -22.03 28.87
N CYS A 214 33.02 -23.24 29.09
CA CYS A 214 33.36 -23.89 30.36
C CYS A 214 32.23 -24.28 31.30
N ASN A 215 31.77 -25.53 31.14
CA ASN A 215 31.60 -26.39 32.29
C ASN A 215 31.43 -27.87 31.85
N THR A 216 32.53 -28.49 31.44
CA THR A 216 32.67 -29.95 31.39
C THR A 216 34.05 -30.31 31.90
N ALA A 217 34.18 -30.40 33.20
CA ALA A 217 35.21 -31.22 33.85
C ALA A 217 34.87 -31.31 35.34
N ARG A 218 34.39 -32.48 35.74
CA ARG A 218 34.60 -33.16 37.03
C ARG A 218 33.34 -33.91 37.44
N LYS A 219 33.37 -35.21 37.14
CA LYS A 219 33.22 -36.28 38.14
C LYS A 219 33.36 -37.61 37.45
N ALA A 220 34.59 -38.11 37.46
CA ALA A 220 34.85 -39.56 37.50
C ALA A 220 35.14 -39.86 38.97
N CYS A 221 34.34 -40.68 39.59
CA CYS A 221 34.58 -41.72 40.59
C CYS A 221 33.27 -42.44 40.79
#